data_41f982970cfa07288887c89cef77f737
#
_entry.id   41f982970cfa07288887c89cef77f737
#
_cell.length_a   1.000
_cell.length_b   1.000
_cell.length_c   1.000
_cell.angle_alpha   90.00
_cell.angle_beta   90.00
_cell.angle_gamma   90.00
#
_symmetry.space_group_name_H-M   'P 1'
#
loop_
_entity.id
_entity.type
_entity.pdbx_description
1 polymer ?
#
loop_
_entity_poly.entity_id
_entity_poly.type
_entity_poly.pdbx_seq_one_letter_code
_entity_poly.pdbx_strand_id
1 'polypeptide(L)'
;VKIVANQLLSNITPLAPLLLPVDNMKGDSRKQDLANITRALEADQVVIFFPAGEVSRLSPSGIQDKVWDAGFLRFAERLNLPVMPIYIRARNSGLFYAIARLSAMASMLLLPSEMTRYSGRFQFFTSPVIAPDQFATLPLSRRQKVKLLRKHLYQLPKNKRPVFTTKESLIHPRNRQSLRVELARAEELGSTSDGKRILLFTPHTDSAVLDELGRLREEAFRAVGEGTGRKKDTDRFD
;
A
#
# COMPACT_ATOMS: atom_id res chain seq x y z
N VAL A 1 3.25 6.36 -11.40
CA VAL A 1 4.00 5.66 -10.36
C VAL A 1 5.48 5.96 -10.51
N LYS A 2 6.18 6.25 -9.42
CA LYS A 2 7.62 6.45 -9.37
C LYS A 2 8.26 5.52 -8.33
N ILE A 3 9.53 5.20 -8.52
CA ILE A 3 10.29 4.29 -7.66
C ILE A 3 11.57 4.98 -7.21
N VAL A 4 11.76 5.13 -5.91
CA VAL A 4 13.01 5.63 -5.35
C VAL A 4 14.06 4.52 -5.40
N ALA A 5 15.12 4.71 -6.14
CA ALA A 5 16.13 3.70 -6.40
C ALA A 5 17.54 4.30 -6.44
N ASN A 6 18.55 3.44 -6.29
CA ASN A 6 19.94 3.85 -6.46
C ASN A 6 20.18 4.30 -7.91
N GLN A 7 21.01 5.33 -8.09
CA GLN A 7 21.38 5.89 -9.39
C GLN A 7 21.92 4.83 -10.38
N LEU A 8 22.53 3.76 -9.90
CA LEU A 8 23.01 2.67 -10.76
C LEU A 8 21.88 2.01 -11.58
N LEU A 9 20.64 2.00 -11.08
CA LEU A 9 19.50 1.44 -11.80
C LEU A 9 19.01 2.33 -12.95
N SER A 10 19.41 3.61 -12.98
CA SER A 10 19.08 4.53 -14.08
C SER A 10 19.72 4.13 -15.40
N ASN A 11 20.74 3.28 -15.38
CA ASN A 11 21.35 2.71 -16.58
C ASN A 11 20.45 1.68 -17.29
N ILE A 12 19.36 1.24 -16.64
CA ILE A 12 18.37 0.34 -17.24
C ILE A 12 17.35 1.21 -17.97
N THR A 13 17.61 1.50 -19.23
CA THR A 13 16.83 2.42 -20.07
C THR A 13 15.31 2.24 -19.98
N PRO A 14 14.73 1.01 -20.02
CA PRO A 14 13.29 0.82 -19.92
C PRO A 14 12.68 1.24 -18.58
N LEU A 15 13.47 1.27 -17.51
CA LEU A 15 13.01 1.65 -16.17
C LEU A 15 13.23 3.13 -15.86
N ALA A 16 14.12 3.81 -16.59
CA ALA A 16 14.48 5.20 -16.33
C ALA A 16 13.29 6.16 -16.14
N PRO A 17 12.21 6.09 -16.93
CA PRO A 17 11.05 6.97 -16.74
C PRO A 17 10.30 6.75 -15.40
N LEU A 18 10.45 5.58 -14.78
CA LEU A 18 9.81 5.24 -13.51
C LEU A 18 10.69 5.56 -12.31
N LEU A 19 11.98 5.77 -12.51
CA LEU A 19 12.93 5.92 -11.41
C LEU A 19 13.01 7.37 -10.92
N LEU A 20 13.13 7.52 -9.60
CA LEU A 20 13.63 8.69 -8.91
C LEU A 20 14.99 8.30 -8.33
N PRO A 21 16.07 8.57 -9.06
CA PRO A 21 17.40 8.17 -8.61
C PRO A 21 17.81 8.96 -7.36
N VAL A 22 18.43 8.27 -6.43
CA VAL A 22 18.97 8.86 -5.20
C VAL A 22 20.43 8.46 -5.08
N ASP A 23 21.31 9.46 -4.94
CA ASP A 23 22.71 9.25 -4.66
C ASP A 23 22.96 9.31 -3.14
N ASN A 24 23.38 8.20 -2.56
CA ASN A 24 23.66 8.11 -1.13
C ASN A 24 25.01 8.77 -0.74
N MET A 25 25.79 9.29 -1.69
CA MET A 25 27.20 9.59 -1.47
C MET A 25 27.57 11.08 -1.45
N LYS A 26 26.70 12.04 -1.86
CA LYS A 26 27.11 13.46 -1.94
C LYS A 26 26.01 14.43 -1.48
N GLY A 27 26.40 15.48 -0.73
CA GLY A 27 25.49 16.39 -0.05
C GLY A 27 24.61 17.29 -0.94
N ASP A 28 25.07 17.75 -2.11
CA ASP A 28 24.28 18.67 -2.95
C ASP A 28 23.32 17.93 -3.89
N SER A 29 23.71 16.75 -4.40
CA SER A 29 22.77 15.89 -5.14
C SER A 29 21.58 15.48 -4.27
N ARG A 30 21.80 15.27 -2.97
CA ARG A 30 20.76 14.87 -2.02
C ARG A 30 19.61 15.90 -1.92
N LYS A 31 19.88 17.20 -2.02
CA LYS A 31 18.82 18.23 -2.00
C LYS A 31 17.93 18.13 -3.25
N GLN A 32 18.55 17.95 -4.40
CA GLN A 32 17.82 17.82 -5.67
C GLN A 32 17.00 16.53 -5.72
N ASP A 33 17.55 15.41 -5.25
CA ASP A 33 16.82 14.13 -5.16
C ASP A 33 15.59 14.24 -4.27
N LEU A 34 15.73 14.86 -3.09
CA LEU A 34 14.61 15.10 -2.17
C LEU A 34 13.56 16.03 -2.79
N ALA A 35 13.98 17.04 -3.55
CA ALA A 35 13.06 17.94 -4.26
C ALA A 35 12.29 17.21 -5.36
N ASN A 36 12.93 16.30 -6.10
CA ASN A 36 12.28 15.48 -7.12
C ASN A 36 11.24 14.54 -6.52
N ILE A 37 11.56 13.90 -5.39
CA ILE A 37 10.61 13.05 -4.66
C ILE A 37 9.41 13.89 -4.18
N THR A 38 9.67 15.07 -3.57
CA THR A 38 8.61 15.96 -3.10
C THR A 38 7.70 16.37 -4.24
N ARG A 39 8.26 16.79 -5.37
CA ARG A 39 7.48 17.20 -6.57
C ARG A 39 6.61 16.05 -7.10
N ALA A 40 7.12 14.83 -7.12
CA ALA A 40 6.33 13.68 -7.55
C ALA A 40 5.14 13.41 -6.61
N LEU A 41 5.35 13.54 -5.29
CA LEU A 41 4.30 13.36 -4.29
C LEU A 41 3.26 14.47 -4.33
N GLU A 42 3.68 15.74 -4.52
CA GLU A 42 2.80 16.89 -4.68
C GLU A 42 1.99 16.86 -5.99
N ALA A 43 2.48 16.12 -6.99
CA ALA A 43 1.77 15.85 -8.25
C ALA A 43 0.89 14.59 -8.18
N ASP A 44 0.44 14.18 -7.00
CA ASP A 44 -0.40 13.00 -6.75
C ASP A 44 0.15 11.68 -7.33
N GLN A 45 1.46 11.57 -7.50
CA GLN A 45 2.07 10.35 -7.98
C GLN A 45 2.32 9.38 -6.81
N VAL A 46 2.03 8.11 -7.04
CA VAL A 46 2.43 7.03 -6.12
C VAL A 46 3.95 6.90 -6.17
N VAL A 47 4.60 6.99 -5.01
CA VAL A 47 6.05 6.81 -4.88
C VAL A 47 6.36 5.56 -4.05
N ILE A 48 7.09 4.63 -4.64
CA ILE A 48 7.51 3.38 -3.99
C ILE A 48 8.88 3.60 -3.35
N PHE A 49 8.97 3.26 -2.05
CA PHE A 49 10.20 3.28 -1.28
C PHE A 49 10.61 1.88 -0.87
N PHE A 50 11.92 1.62 -0.89
CA PHE A 50 12.55 0.45 -0.28
C PHE A 50 13.36 0.91 0.93
N PRO A 51 12.76 0.96 2.14
CA PRO A 51 13.38 1.63 3.29
C PRO A 51 14.67 1.00 3.78
N ALA A 52 14.91 -0.27 3.46
CA ALA A 52 16.15 -0.96 3.79
C ALA A 52 17.36 -0.44 2.99
N GLY A 53 17.11 0.13 1.79
CA GLY A 53 18.14 0.66 0.88
C GLY A 53 19.08 -0.40 0.28
N GLU A 54 18.91 -1.65 0.66
CA GLU A 54 19.69 -2.80 0.17
C GLU A 54 18.86 -4.07 0.17
N VAL A 55 19.34 -5.10 -0.50
CA VAL A 55 18.71 -6.42 -0.53
C VAL A 55 18.72 -7.07 0.85
N SER A 56 17.62 -7.72 1.23
CA SER A 56 17.51 -8.46 2.49
C SER A 56 18.61 -9.49 2.65
N ARG A 57 19.10 -9.67 3.87
CA ARG A 57 20.22 -10.57 4.20
C ARG A 57 19.74 -11.78 4.99
N LEU A 58 20.50 -12.87 4.90
CA LEU A 58 20.29 -14.05 5.73
C LEU A 58 20.74 -13.75 7.17
N SER A 59 19.82 -13.98 8.11
CA SER A 59 20.04 -13.85 9.55
C SER A 59 19.63 -15.17 10.25
N PRO A 60 19.96 -15.37 11.54
CA PRO A 60 19.50 -16.53 12.31
C PRO A 60 17.97 -16.67 12.34
N SER A 61 17.23 -15.55 12.24
CA SER A 61 15.76 -15.52 12.20
C SER A 61 15.18 -15.57 10.77
N GLY A 62 16.01 -15.90 9.77
CA GLY A 62 15.63 -15.96 8.35
C GLY A 62 16.10 -14.76 7.53
N ILE A 63 15.58 -14.66 6.31
CA ILE A 63 15.90 -13.53 5.40
C ILE A 63 15.15 -12.30 5.89
N GLN A 64 15.89 -11.25 6.23
CA GLN A 64 15.35 -10.00 6.75
C GLN A 64 16.08 -8.78 6.20
N ASP A 65 15.32 -7.69 6.12
CA ASP A 65 15.87 -6.38 5.83
C ASP A 65 16.78 -5.91 6.97
N LYS A 66 17.75 -5.10 6.61
CA LYS A 66 18.47 -4.26 7.55
C LYS A 66 17.55 -3.27 8.26
N VAL A 67 18.10 -2.49 9.17
CA VAL A 67 17.37 -1.38 9.80
C VAL A 67 16.89 -0.42 8.72
N TRP A 68 15.58 -0.12 8.73
CA TRP A 68 14.97 0.77 7.78
C TRP A 68 15.40 2.23 8.02
N ASP A 69 15.70 2.95 6.94
CA ASP A 69 15.84 4.39 6.97
C ASP A 69 14.49 5.09 7.18
N ALA A 70 14.52 6.20 7.88
CA ALA A 70 13.30 6.94 8.23
C ALA A 70 12.95 8.06 7.23
N GLY A 71 13.68 8.17 6.13
CA GLY A 71 13.50 9.22 5.13
C GLY A 71 12.11 9.23 4.50
N PHE A 72 11.59 8.06 4.14
CA PHE A 72 10.25 7.95 3.55
C PHE A 72 9.15 8.47 4.49
N LEU A 73 9.26 8.17 5.79
CA LEU A 73 8.27 8.61 6.77
C LEU A 73 8.28 10.12 6.97
N ARG A 74 9.43 10.77 6.77
CA ARG A 74 9.53 12.24 6.79
C ARG A 74 8.66 12.89 5.70
N PHE A 75 8.61 12.30 4.50
CA PHE A 75 7.74 12.78 3.43
C PHE A 75 6.27 12.57 3.79
N ALA A 76 5.93 11.36 4.26
CA ALA A 76 4.56 11.03 4.64
C ALA A 76 4.03 11.95 5.74
N GLU A 77 4.83 12.23 6.79
CA GLU A 77 4.45 13.14 7.88
C GLU A 77 4.33 14.60 7.38
N ARG A 78 5.29 15.08 6.58
CA ARG A 78 5.32 16.48 6.14
C ARG A 78 4.20 16.83 5.17
N LEU A 79 3.89 15.93 4.26
CA LEU A 79 2.88 16.11 3.22
C LEU A 79 1.52 15.50 3.59
N ASN A 80 1.38 15.01 4.83
CA ASN A 80 0.18 14.33 5.32
C ASN A 80 -0.30 13.20 4.40
N LEU A 81 0.63 12.35 3.95
CA LEU A 81 0.36 11.30 2.97
C LEU A 81 0.17 9.94 3.65
N PRO A 82 -0.74 9.13 3.12
CA PRO A 82 -0.94 7.76 3.60
C PRO A 82 0.23 6.85 3.19
N VAL A 83 0.39 5.75 3.94
CA VAL A 83 1.40 4.72 3.67
C VAL A 83 0.72 3.39 3.41
N MET A 84 1.05 2.74 2.28
CA MET A 84 0.60 1.40 1.94
C MET A 84 1.76 0.41 2.03
N PRO A 85 1.83 -0.43 3.06
CA PRO A 85 2.85 -1.47 3.16
C PRO A 85 2.63 -2.59 2.14
N ILE A 86 3.70 -2.95 1.43
CA ILE A 86 3.71 -4.06 0.48
C ILE A 86 4.86 -5.00 0.84
N TYR A 87 4.55 -6.21 1.27
CA TYR A 87 5.55 -7.24 1.52
C TYR A 87 5.71 -8.12 0.28
N ILE A 88 6.93 -8.22 -0.21
CA ILE A 88 7.29 -9.05 -1.37
C ILE A 88 7.98 -10.32 -0.86
N ARG A 89 7.36 -11.47 -1.10
CA ARG A 89 7.99 -12.76 -0.83
C ARG A 89 8.75 -13.20 -2.08
N ALA A 90 10.04 -12.92 -2.08
CA ALA A 90 10.99 -13.37 -3.09
C ALA A 90 12.24 -13.90 -2.39
N ARG A 91 12.95 -14.80 -3.02
CA ARG A 91 14.23 -15.36 -2.51
C ARG A 91 15.23 -15.40 -3.66
N ASN A 92 16.43 -14.91 -3.41
CA ASN A 92 17.55 -15.12 -4.27
C ASN A 92 18.15 -16.52 -4.03
N SER A 93 19.10 -16.93 -4.87
CA SER A 93 19.80 -18.19 -4.71
C SER A 93 20.60 -18.28 -3.41
N GLY A 94 20.87 -19.49 -2.94
CA GLY A 94 21.76 -19.70 -1.80
C GLY A 94 23.15 -19.12 -2.01
N LEU A 95 23.66 -19.18 -3.25
CA LEU A 95 24.94 -18.60 -3.65
C LEU A 95 24.94 -17.07 -3.48
N PHE A 96 23.84 -16.40 -3.89
CA PHE A 96 23.70 -14.96 -3.69
C PHE A 96 23.87 -14.58 -2.21
N TYR A 97 23.14 -15.28 -1.32
CA TYR A 97 23.23 -14.99 0.12
C TYR A 97 24.61 -15.32 0.72
N ALA A 98 25.26 -16.37 0.25
CA ALA A 98 26.62 -16.71 0.69
C ALA A 98 27.62 -15.61 0.32
N ILE A 99 27.56 -15.11 -0.93
CA ILE A 99 28.45 -14.03 -1.40
C ILE A 99 28.08 -12.70 -0.74
N ALA A 100 26.80 -12.40 -0.55
CA ALA A 100 26.34 -11.19 0.14
C ALA A 100 26.80 -11.13 1.61
N ARG A 101 27.08 -12.27 2.22
CA ARG A 101 27.66 -12.33 3.57
C ARG A 101 29.14 -11.92 3.58
N LEU A 102 29.87 -12.21 2.51
CA LEU A 102 31.30 -11.90 2.38
C LEU A 102 31.52 -10.48 1.85
N SER A 103 30.77 -10.07 0.84
CA SER A 103 30.87 -8.73 0.23
C SER A 103 29.52 -8.31 -0.37
N ALA A 104 28.99 -7.18 0.13
CA ALA A 104 27.80 -6.55 -0.43
C ALA A 104 27.99 -6.13 -1.90
N MET A 105 29.19 -5.64 -2.24
CA MET A 105 29.50 -5.21 -3.61
C MET A 105 29.57 -6.40 -4.57
N ALA A 106 30.17 -7.52 -4.16
CA ALA A 106 30.23 -8.72 -4.98
C ALA A 106 28.84 -9.32 -5.24
N SER A 107 27.91 -9.24 -4.28
CA SER A 107 26.54 -9.71 -4.48
C SER A 107 25.77 -8.87 -5.49
N MET A 108 26.08 -7.57 -5.65
CA MET A 108 25.46 -6.73 -6.68
C MET A 108 25.78 -7.20 -8.10
N LEU A 109 26.98 -7.76 -8.32
CA LEU A 109 27.37 -8.32 -9.62
C LEU A 109 26.57 -9.57 -10.00
N LEU A 110 25.96 -10.23 -9.02
CA LEU A 110 25.10 -11.41 -9.26
C LEU A 110 23.65 -11.05 -9.57
N LEU A 111 23.21 -9.81 -9.33
CA LEU A 111 21.82 -9.41 -9.56
C LEU A 111 21.31 -9.72 -10.98
N PRO A 112 22.05 -9.41 -12.07
CA PRO A 112 21.59 -9.76 -13.41
C PRO A 112 21.38 -11.27 -13.61
N SER A 113 22.27 -12.10 -13.06
CA SER A 113 22.16 -13.56 -13.15
C SER A 113 21.00 -14.10 -12.29
N GLU A 114 20.72 -13.49 -11.15
CA GLU A 114 19.56 -13.84 -10.33
C GLU A 114 18.25 -13.49 -11.05
N MET A 115 18.17 -12.33 -11.70
CA MET A 115 16.99 -11.92 -12.47
C MET A 115 16.68 -12.85 -13.63
N THR A 116 17.71 -13.33 -14.34
CA THR A 116 17.52 -14.26 -15.49
C THR A 116 17.23 -15.69 -15.05
N ARG A 117 17.72 -16.12 -13.88
CA ARG A 117 17.49 -17.47 -13.34
C ARG A 117 16.17 -17.60 -12.59
N TYR A 118 15.54 -16.49 -12.23
CA TYR A 118 14.33 -16.52 -11.42
C TYR A 118 13.13 -16.98 -12.26
N SER A 119 12.76 -18.24 -12.11
CA SER A 119 11.55 -18.83 -12.71
C SER A 119 10.39 -18.96 -11.70
N GLY A 120 10.58 -18.45 -10.48
CA GLY A 120 9.61 -18.57 -9.39
C GLY A 120 8.47 -17.57 -9.47
N ARG A 121 7.44 -17.79 -8.65
CA ARG A 121 6.32 -16.87 -8.48
C ARG A 121 6.66 -15.85 -7.41
N PHE A 122 6.47 -14.56 -7.71
CA PHE A 122 6.47 -13.51 -6.71
C PHE A 122 5.12 -13.51 -5.98
N GLN A 123 5.15 -13.43 -4.66
CA GLN A 123 3.96 -13.26 -3.85
C GLN A 123 3.98 -11.87 -3.22
N PHE A 124 2.93 -11.12 -3.44
CA PHE A 124 2.75 -9.80 -2.84
C PHE A 124 1.68 -9.89 -1.75
N PHE A 125 2.01 -9.38 -0.57
CA PHE A 125 1.08 -9.22 0.53
C PHE A 125 0.93 -7.74 0.78
N THR A 126 -0.25 -7.21 0.55
CA THR A 126 -0.55 -5.80 0.72
C THR A 126 -1.36 -5.59 1.99
N SER A 127 -1.10 -4.50 2.70
CA SER A 127 -2.00 -3.97 3.72
C SER A 127 -2.96 -2.98 3.06
N PRO A 128 -4.16 -2.78 3.61
CA PRO A 128 -4.86 -1.54 3.37
C PRO A 128 -4.02 -0.33 3.77
N VAL A 129 -4.40 0.82 3.29
CA VAL A 129 -3.68 2.08 3.52
C VAL A 129 -3.70 2.44 4.99
N ILE A 130 -2.55 2.81 5.54
CA ILE A 130 -2.39 3.39 6.87
C ILE A 130 -2.54 4.91 6.73
N ALA A 131 -3.57 5.48 7.32
CA ALA A 131 -3.81 6.91 7.27
C ALA A 131 -2.74 7.69 8.06
N PRO A 132 -2.43 8.95 7.69
CA PRO A 132 -1.36 9.73 8.31
C PRO A 132 -1.55 9.93 9.82
N ASP A 133 -2.76 10.11 10.29
CA ASP A 133 -3.12 10.26 11.70
C ASP A 133 -2.69 9.06 12.56
N GLN A 134 -2.69 7.86 11.99
CA GLN A 134 -2.32 6.63 12.68
C GLN A 134 -0.84 6.58 13.11
N PHE A 135 0.04 7.29 12.44
CA PHE A 135 1.46 7.33 12.77
C PHE A 135 1.96 8.73 13.11
N ALA A 136 1.38 9.81 12.55
CA ALA A 136 1.84 11.18 12.81
C ALA A 136 1.61 11.59 14.26
N THR A 137 0.45 11.27 14.83
CA THR A 137 0.04 11.64 16.19
C THR A 137 0.72 10.82 17.30
N LEU A 138 1.41 9.71 16.96
CA LEU A 138 2.07 8.90 17.98
C LEU A 138 3.18 9.68 18.67
N PRO A 139 3.24 9.70 20.04
CA PRO A 139 4.28 10.36 20.81
C PRO A 139 5.60 9.55 20.79
N LEU A 140 6.06 9.20 19.62
CA LEU A 140 7.22 8.36 19.36
C LEU A 140 8.20 9.07 18.42
N SER A 141 9.50 8.78 18.60
CA SER A 141 10.49 9.22 17.63
C SER A 141 10.24 8.57 16.25
N ARG A 142 10.63 9.26 15.17
CA ARG A 142 10.47 8.74 13.81
C ARG A 142 11.08 7.35 13.63
N ARG A 143 12.22 7.08 14.26
CA ARG A 143 12.85 5.75 14.24
C ARG A 143 11.97 4.66 14.89
N GLN A 144 11.28 4.99 15.98
CA GLN A 144 10.34 4.06 16.64
C GLN A 144 9.11 3.82 15.78
N LYS A 145 8.54 4.87 15.16
CA LYS A 145 7.43 4.75 14.21
C LYS A 145 7.79 3.85 13.02
N VAL A 146 8.99 4.00 12.45
CA VAL A 146 9.50 3.13 11.39
C VAL A 146 9.64 1.67 11.83
N LYS A 147 10.06 1.41 13.07
CA LYS A 147 10.07 0.05 13.63
C LYS A 147 8.66 -0.56 13.70
N LEU A 148 7.65 0.25 14.06
CA LEU A 148 6.26 -0.20 14.07
C LEU A 148 5.74 -0.49 12.66
N LEU A 149 6.02 0.37 11.67
CA LEU A 149 5.69 0.14 10.25
C LEU A 149 6.35 -1.12 9.72
N ARG A 150 7.62 -1.34 10.02
CA ARG A 150 8.34 -2.57 9.67
C ARG A 150 7.69 -3.80 10.33
N LYS A 151 7.34 -3.72 11.62
CA LYS A 151 6.62 -4.80 12.33
C LYS A 151 5.29 -5.11 11.66
N HIS A 152 4.52 -4.09 11.31
CA HIS A 152 3.25 -4.21 10.59
C HIS A 152 3.44 -4.97 9.26
N LEU A 153 4.42 -4.54 8.43
CA LEU A 153 4.74 -5.19 7.16
C LEU A 153 5.06 -6.68 7.34
N TYR A 154 5.91 -7.04 8.32
CA TYR A 154 6.32 -8.43 8.56
C TYR A 154 5.23 -9.31 9.18
N GLN A 155 4.11 -8.72 9.61
CA GLN A 155 2.94 -9.45 10.08
C GLN A 155 2.01 -9.86 8.95
N LEU A 156 2.00 -9.15 7.81
CA LEU A 156 1.11 -9.41 6.68
C LEU A 156 1.18 -10.86 6.18
N PRO A 157 2.37 -11.42 5.83
CA PRO A 157 2.44 -12.79 5.34
C PRO A 157 2.18 -13.86 6.41
N LYS A 158 2.07 -13.46 7.67
CA LYS A 158 1.81 -14.36 8.82
C LYS A 158 0.35 -14.30 9.26
N ASN A 159 -0.48 -13.51 8.61
CA ASN A 159 -1.88 -13.25 8.99
C ASN A 159 -2.05 -12.91 10.48
N LYS A 160 -1.11 -12.14 11.03
CA LYS A 160 -1.16 -11.67 12.42
C LYS A 160 -1.87 -10.33 12.52
N ARG A 161 -2.42 -10.04 13.71
CA ARG A 161 -3.09 -8.77 13.99
C ARG A 161 -2.20 -7.58 13.56
N PRO A 162 -2.73 -6.66 12.76
CA PRO A 162 -1.99 -5.49 12.31
C PRO A 162 -1.59 -4.58 13.47
N VAL A 163 -0.48 -3.85 13.31
CA VAL A 163 0.00 -2.88 14.31
C VAL A 163 -0.80 -1.57 14.24
N PHE A 164 -1.12 -1.17 13.01
CA PHE A 164 -1.91 0.04 12.74
C PHE A 164 -3.31 -0.35 12.34
N THR A 165 -4.29 0.44 12.73
CA THR A 165 -5.64 0.35 12.19
C THR A 165 -5.60 0.77 10.73
N THR A 166 -6.18 -0.03 9.86
CA THR A 166 -6.20 0.23 8.42
C THR A 166 -7.63 0.28 7.92
N LYS A 167 -7.89 1.13 6.93
CA LYS A 167 -9.18 1.18 6.25
C LYS A 167 -9.04 0.52 4.88
N GLU A 168 -9.89 -0.44 4.60
CA GLU A 168 -9.94 -1.05 3.26
C GLU A 168 -10.46 -0.04 2.24
N SER A 169 -10.03 -0.14 0.99
CA SER A 169 -10.66 0.64 -0.09
C SER A 169 -12.10 0.22 -0.25
N LEU A 170 -12.99 1.20 -0.46
CA LEU A 170 -14.38 0.89 -0.80
C LEU A 170 -14.44 0.06 -2.08
N ILE A 171 -15.45 -0.79 -2.20
CA ILE A 171 -15.75 -1.45 -3.47
C ILE A 171 -16.02 -0.39 -4.55
N HIS A 172 -15.78 -0.75 -5.80
CA HIS A 172 -16.16 0.13 -6.91
C HIS A 172 -17.69 0.32 -6.96
N PRO A 173 -18.18 1.52 -7.31
CA PRO A 173 -19.59 1.76 -7.54
C PRO A 173 -20.19 0.72 -8.49
N ARG A 174 -21.36 0.21 -8.17
CA ARG A 174 -22.04 -0.76 -9.02
C ARG A 174 -22.61 -0.10 -10.28
N ASN A 175 -22.71 -0.87 -11.34
CA ASN A 175 -23.23 -0.39 -12.61
C ASN A 175 -24.68 0.09 -12.44
N ARG A 176 -24.99 1.32 -12.90
CA ARG A 176 -26.33 1.92 -12.77
C ARG A 176 -27.42 1.10 -13.44
N GLN A 177 -27.09 0.40 -14.53
CA GLN A 177 -28.08 -0.43 -15.22
C GLN A 177 -28.45 -1.65 -14.37
N SER A 178 -27.46 -2.31 -13.74
CA SER A 178 -27.71 -3.42 -12.82
C SER A 178 -28.59 -2.98 -11.65
N LEU A 179 -28.30 -1.82 -11.05
CA LEU A 179 -29.12 -1.25 -9.98
C LEU A 179 -30.57 -0.99 -10.42
N ARG A 180 -30.76 -0.42 -11.62
CA ARG A 180 -32.11 -0.17 -12.17
C ARG A 180 -32.89 -1.45 -12.37
N VAL A 181 -32.24 -2.50 -12.89
CA VAL A 181 -32.91 -3.79 -13.14
C VAL A 181 -33.36 -4.44 -11.83
N GLU A 182 -32.51 -4.40 -10.78
CA GLU A 182 -32.87 -4.94 -9.47
C GLU A 182 -33.98 -4.09 -8.80
N LEU A 183 -33.85 -2.76 -8.78
CA LEU A 183 -34.81 -1.85 -8.18
C LEU A 183 -36.15 -1.87 -8.90
N ALA A 184 -36.21 -2.22 -10.18
CA ALA A 184 -37.47 -2.37 -10.90
C ALA A 184 -38.34 -3.53 -10.38
N ARG A 185 -37.74 -4.46 -9.61
CA ARG A 185 -38.44 -5.58 -8.97
C ARG A 185 -38.87 -5.29 -7.54
N ALA A 186 -38.48 -4.13 -6.99
CA ALA A 186 -38.81 -3.73 -5.63
C ALA A 186 -40.27 -3.26 -5.56
N GLU A 187 -40.88 -3.52 -4.44
CA GLU A 187 -42.25 -3.04 -4.14
C GLU A 187 -42.21 -1.54 -3.84
N GLU A 188 -43.04 -0.76 -4.51
CA GLU A 188 -43.16 0.67 -4.24
C GLU A 188 -44.17 0.89 -3.11
N LEU A 189 -43.74 1.41 -1.98
CA LEU A 189 -44.56 1.70 -0.81
C LEU A 189 -45.13 3.12 -0.84
N GLY A 190 -44.56 4.01 -1.64
CA GLY A 190 -45.01 5.40 -1.74
C GLY A 190 -43.93 6.35 -2.20
N SER A 191 -44.14 7.63 -1.98
CA SER A 191 -43.19 8.70 -2.29
C SER A 191 -43.05 9.70 -1.16
N THR A 192 -41.87 10.34 -1.08
CA THR A 192 -41.62 11.45 -0.17
C THR A 192 -42.21 12.75 -0.70
N SER A 193 -42.30 13.78 0.14
CA SER A 193 -42.80 15.11 -0.25
C SER A 193 -41.95 15.79 -1.33
N ASP A 194 -40.67 15.41 -1.44
CA ASP A 194 -39.74 15.90 -2.47
C ASP A 194 -39.69 15.01 -3.72
N GLY A 195 -40.64 14.08 -3.88
CA GLY A 195 -40.84 13.27 -5.07
C GLY A 195 -39.94 12.04 -5.21
N LYS A 196 -39.21 11.64 -4.14
CA LYS A 196 -38.42 10.40 -4.12
C LYS A 196 -39.31 9.21 -3.84
N ARG A 197 -39.11 8.11 -4.55
CA ARG A 197 -39.84 6.86 -4.33
C ARG A 197 -39.33 6.12 -3.11
N ILE A 198 -40.22 5.57 -2.32
CA ILE A 198 -39.90 4.67 -1.20
C ILE A 198 -40.11 3.25 -1.71
N LEU A 199 -39.04 2.47 -1.74
CA LEU A 199 -39.04 1.10 -2.25
C LEU A 199 -38.74 0.13 -1.12
N LEU A 200 -39.50 -0.96 -1.04
CA LEU A 200 -39.18 -2.12 -0.22
C LEU A 200 -38.38 -3.10 -1.10
N PHE A 201 -37.12 -3.31 -0.73
CA PHE A 201 -36.22 -4.17 -1.46
C PHE A 201 -35.80 -5.35 -0.59
N THR A 202 -36.04 -6.57 -1.07
CA THR A 202 -35.54 -7.79 -0.43
C THR A 202 -34.34 -8.30 -1.22
N PRO A 203 -33.14 -8.25 -0.65
CA PRO A 203 -31.93 -8.63 -1.36
C PRO A 203 -31.86 -10.13 -1.60
N HIS A 204 -31.34 -10.51 -2.76
CA HIS A 204 -30.92 -11.87 -3.05
C HIS A 204 -29.40 -11.99 -2.83
N THR A 205 -28.88 -13.20 -2.79
CA THR A 205 -27.44 -13.45 -2.81
C THR A 205 -26.83 -12.73 -4.02
N ASP A 206 -25.73 -12.01 -3.81
CA ASP A 206 -25.02 -11.23 -4.82
C ASP A 206 -25.79 -10.00 -5.38
N SER A 207 -26.62 -9.37 -4.57
CA SER A 207 -27.36 -8.17 -4.96
C SER A 207 -26.43 -6.95 -5.20
N ALA A 208 -26.54 -6.34 -6.38
CA ALA A 208 -25.84 -5.11 -6.71
C ALA A 208 -26.37 -3.92 -5.88
N VAL A 209 -27.67 -3.90 -5.56
CA VAL A 209 -28.30 -2.87 -4.72
C VAL A 209 -27.76 -2.94 -3.30
N LEU A 210 -27.69 -4.14 -2.70
CA LEU A 210 -27.16 -4.31 -1.36
C LEU A 210 -25.68 -3.91 -1.28
N ASP A 211 -24.89 -4.30 -2.26
CA ASP A 211 -23.49 -3.89 -2.36
C ASP A 211 -23.32 -2.38 -2.42
N GLU A 212 -24.12 -1.70 -3.25
CA GLU A 212 -24.04 -0.25 -3.39
C GLU A 212 -24.52 0.48 -2.13
N LEU A 213 -25.57 -0.02 -1.49
CA LEU A 213 -26.04 0.51 -0.20
C LEU A 213 -24.94 0.39 0.86
N GLY A 214 -24.30 -0.79 0.98
CA GLY A 214 -23.21 -1.00 1.92
C GLY A 214 -22.00 -0.11 1.61
N ARG A 215 -21.69 0.12 0.32
CA ARG A 215 -20.64 1.05 -0.10
C ARG A 215 -20.95 2.48 0.32
N LEU A 216 -22.17 2.95 0.04
CA LEU A 216 -22.60 4.32 0.37
C LEU A 216 -22.70 4.55 1.88
N ARG A 217 -23.19 3.56 2.64
CA ARG A 217 -23.19 3.60 4.11
C ARG A 217 -21.78 3.77 4.66
N GLU A 218 -20.87 2.91 4.24
CA GLU A 218 -19.47 2.98 4.69
C GLU A 218 -18.82 4.32 4.31
N GLU A 219 -19.06 4.83 3.11
CA GLU A 219 -18.58 6.13 2.65
C GLU A 219 -19.08 7.27 3.54
N ALA A 220 -20.39 7.31 3.81
CA ALA A 220 -21.02 8.33 4.65
C ALA A 220 -20.54 8.27 6.11
N PHE A 221 -20.46 7.07 6.70
CA PHE A 221 -19.96 6.91 8.07
C PHE A 221 -18.48 7.20 8.20
N ARG A 222 -17.67 6.91 7.19
CA ARG A 222 -16.25 7.34 7.18
C ARG A 222 -16.09 8.84 7.23
N ALA A 223 -16.97 9.59 6.55
CA ALA A 223 -16.92 11.06 6.53
C ALA A 223 -17.09 11.67 7.93
N VAL A 224 -17.82 11.01 8.82
CA VAL A 224 -18.04 11.43 10.22
C VAL A 224 -17.19 10.65 11.24
N GLY A 225 -16.28 9.79 10.77
CA GLY A 225 -15.36 9.04 11.64
C GLY A 225 -15.93 7.74 12.23
N GLU A 226 -17.14 7.34 11.85
CA GLU A 226 -17.88 6.16 12.38
C GLU A 226 -17.86 4.95 11.44
N GLY A 227 -17.17 5.03 10.31
CA GLY A 227 -17.07 3.93 9.35
C GLY A 227 -16.42 2.67 9.94
N THR A 228 -16.87 1.51 9.48
CA THR A 228 -16.37 0.19 9.91
C THR A 228 -14.93 -0.06 9.47
N GLY A 229 -14.43 0.68 8.50
CA GLY A 229 -13.11 0.47 7.85
C GLY A 229 -13.09 -0.68 6.85
N ARG A 230 -14.23 -1.31 6.58
CA ARG A 230 -14.40 -2.42 5.62
C ARG A 230 -14.68 -1.89 4.21
N LYS A 231 -14.63 -2.76 3.22
CA LYS A 231 -14.93 -2.42 1.81
C LYS A 231 -16.36 -1.92 1.59
N LYS A 232 -17.30 -2.35 2.41
CA LYS A 232 -18.69 -1.97 2.49
C LYS A 232 -19.22 -2.24 3.89
N ASP A 233 -20.22 -1.50 4.31
CA ASP A 233 -20.90 -1.67 5.59
C ASP A 233 -22.17 -2.50 5.36
N THR A 234 -22.01 -3.81 5.34
CA THR A 234 -23.10 -4.80 5.32
C THR A 234 -22.75 -5.93 6.29
N ASP A 235 -23.76 -6.53 6.86
CA ASP A 235 -23.61 -7.70 7.72
C ASP A 235 -24.53 -8.86 7.26
N ARG A 236 -24.61 -9.92 8.08
CA ARG A 236 -25.43 -11.12 7.76
C ARG A 236 -26.94 -10.91 7.89
N PHE A 237 -27.37 -9.76 8.36
CA PHE A 237 -28.78 -9.43 8.57
C PHE A 237 -29.31 -8.44 7.53
N ASP A 238 -28.39 -7.86 6.70
CA ASP A 238 -28.72 -6.98 5.58
C ASP A 238 -29.15 -7.78 4.28
#